data_4753a3475c061873bf52f6bfe0b43bef
#
_entry.id   4753a3475c061873bf52f6bfe0b43bef
#
_cell.length_a   1.000
_cell.length_b   1.000
_cell.length_c   1.000
_cell.angle_alpha   90.00
_cell.angle_beta   90.00
_cell.angle_gamma   90.00
#
_symmetry.space_group_name_H-M   'P 1'
#
loop_
_entity.id
_entity.type
_entity.pdbx_description
1 polymer ?
#
loop_
_entity_poly.entity_id
_entity_poly.type
_entity_poly.pdbx_seq_one_letter_code
_entity_poly.pdbx_strand_id
1 'polypeptide(L)'
;MAKVVTNENFSDIISGSVPVVVDFWATWCGPCVKESPYFDALSKKFSGKDIVFLPISTDTSRNAWLRYIEKKHKELTQYNTTDNKIKTGWAIFYIPRFVLIDKDFNIADAYAPKPSEAAAEKAINDLLK
;
A
#
# COMPACT_ATOMS: atom_id res chain seq x y z
N MET A 1 4.53 -10.88 7.87
CA MET A 1 5.41 -10.14 8.78
C MET A 1 4.92 -8.71 8.96
N ALA A 2 5.11 -8.13 10.13
CA ALA A 2 4.64 -6.79 10.45
C ALA A 2 5.83 -5.86 10.68
N LYS A 3 5.82 -4.67 10.05
CA LYS A 3 6.92 -3.71 10.13
C LYS A 3 6.40 -2.30 10.36
N VAL A 4 7.25 -1.44 10.90
CA VAL A 4 6.92 -0.05 11.18
C VAL A 4 7.55 0.86 10.13
N VAL A 5 6.77 1.82 9.64
CA VAL A 5 7.23 2.83 8.68
C VAL A 5 7.30 4.19 9.36
N THR A 6 8.43 4.86 9.18
CA THR A 6 8.66 6.22 9.66
C THR A 6 9.15 7.08 8.49
N ASN A 7 9.18 8.39 8.70
CA ASN A 7 9.70 9.30 7.69
C ASN A 7 11.18 8.99 7.36
N GLU A 8 11.92 8.44 8.34
CA GLU A 8 13.33 8.11 8.17
C GLU A 8 13.56 6.87 7.31
N ASN A 9 12.68 5.87 7.36
CA ASN A 9 12.88 4.60 6.64
C ASN A 9 12.01 4.42 5.41
N PHE A 10 11.07 5.33 5.14
CA PHE A 10 10.11 5.15 4.04
C PHE A 10 10.82 5.07 2.70
N SER A 11 11.77 5.97 2.44
CA SER A 11 12.47 5.96 1.16
C SER A 11 13.23 4.65 0.94
N ASP A 12 13.82 4.08 1.98
CA ASP A 12 14.52 2.79 1.88
C ASP A 12 13.56 1.65 1.55
N ILE A 13 12.34 1.71 2.09
CA ILE A 13 11.34 0.67 1.87
C ILE A 13 10.85 0.67 0.42
N ILE A 14 10.67 1.85 -0.18
CA ILE A 14 10.11 1.98 -1.53
C ILE A 14 11.15 2.09 -2.63
N SER A 15 12.43 2.28 -2.32
CA SER A 15 13.49 2.47 -3.30
C SER A 15 14.14 1.14 -3.70
N GLY A 16 13.49 0.38 -4.56
CA GLY A 16 13.99 -0.94 -4.95
C GLY A 16 14.28 -1.13 -6.43
N SER A 17 14.34 -0.07 -7.23
CA SER A 17 14.51 -0.13 -8.68
C SER A 17 13.38 -0.86 -9.40
N VAL A 18 12.28 -1.11 -8.71
CA VAL A 18 11.05 -1.68 -9.27
C VAL A 18 9.86 -0.82 -8.89
N PRO A 19 8.77 -0.84 -9.68
CA PRO A 19 7.57 -0.11 -9.34
C PRO A 19 6.95 -0.58 -8.03
N VAL A 20 6.24 0.31 -7.33
CA VAL A 20 5.58 0.02 -6.07
C VAL A 20 4.12 0.47 -6.13
N VAL A 21 3.22 -0.40 -5.66
CA VAL A 21 1.81 -0.07 -5.46
C VAL A 21 1.59 0.08 -3.96
N VAL A 22 1.32 1.30 -3.51
CA VAL A 22 1.11 1.58 -2.10
C VAL A 22 -0.38 1.66 -1.79
N ASP A 23 -0.81 1.01 -0.72
CA ASP A 23 -2.18 1.07 -0.20
C ASP A 23 -2.14 1.67 1.20
N PHE A 24 -2.59 2.92 1.34
CA PHE A 24 -2.78 3.54 2.65
C PHE A 24 -4.18 3.23 3.14
N TRP A 25 -4.28 2.56 4.28
CA TRP A 25 -5.54 2.02 4.79
C TRP A 25 -5.56 2.02 6.33
N ALA A 26 -6.67 1.59 6.93
CA ALA A 26 -6.76 1.38 8.37
C ALA A 26 -7.81 0.31 8.66
N THR A 27 -7.64 -0.40 9.77
CA THR A 27 -8.53 -1.51 10.15
C THR A 27 -9.97 -1.06 10.44
N TRP A 28 -10.14 0.20 10.85
CA TRP A 28 -11.46 0.78 11.16
C TRP A 28 -12.14 1.38 9.93
N CYS A 29 -11.49 1.40 8.80
CA CYS A 29 -12.00 2.04 7.58
C CYS A 29 -12.78 1.01 6.75
N GLY A 30 -14.10 1.13 6.71
CA GLY A 30 -14.95 0.20 5.96
C GLY A 30 -14.60 0.08 4.48
N PRO A 31 -14.49 1.19 3.74
CA PRO A 31 -14.08 1.13 2.34
C PRO A 31 -12.70 0.51 2.12
N CYS A 32 -11.77 0.73 3.06
CA CYS A 32 -10.43 0.13 3.00
C CYS A 32 -10.50 -1.39 3.11
N VAL A 33 -11.25 -1.86 4.09
CA VAL A 33 -11.43 -3.30 4.34
C VAL A 33 -12.13 -3.96 3.15
N LYS A 34 -13.07 -3.26 2.53
CA LYS A 34 -13.77 -3.76 1.33
C LYS A 34 -12.83 -3.91 0.14
N GLU A 35 -11.86 -3.01 -0.02
CA GLU A 35 -10.89 -3.07 -1.11
C GLU A 35 -9.76 -4.07 -0.87
N SER A 36 -9.52 -4.45 0.38
CA SER A 36 -8.38 -5.30 0.75
C SER A 36 -8.30 -6.62 -0.02
N PRO A 37 -9.40 -7.39 -0.19
CA PRO A 37 -9.33 -8.63 -0.97
C PRO A 37 -8.91 -8.39 -2.41
N TYR A 38 -9.31 -7.28 -3.01
CA TYR A 38 -8.94 -6.94 -4.38
C TYR A 38 -7.47 -6.56 -4.49
N PHE A 39 -6.95 -5.85 -3.49
CA PHE A 39 -5.53 -5.52 -3.43
C PHE A 39 -4.69 -6.81 -3.31
N ASP A 40 -5.09 -7.71 -2.42
CA ASP A 40 -4.41 -9.00 -2.25
C ASP A 40 -4.48 -9.83 -3.53
N ALA A 41 -5.62 -9.83 -4.23
CA ALA A 41 -5.77 -10.56 -5.49
C ALA A 41 -4.86 -10.00 -6.58
N LEU A 42 -4.73 -8.68 -6.67
CA LEU A 42 -3.81 -8.05 -7.61
C LEU A 42 -2.37 -8.43 -7.30
N SER A 43 -1.99 -8.44 -6.02
CA SER A 43 -0.63 -8.81 -5.65
C SER A 43 -0.31 -10.25 -6.07
N LYS A 44 -1.26 -11.15 -5.97
CA LYS A 44 -1.11 -12.54 -6.43
C LYS A 44 -1.02 -12.63 -7.95
N LYS A 45 -1.84 -11.85 -8.65
CA LYS A 45 -1.85 -11.83 -10.11
C LYS A 45 -0.52 -11.36 -10.68
N PHE A 46 0.13 -10.41 -10.02
CA PHE A 46 1.43 -9.89 -10.44
C PHE A 46 2.61 -10.58 -9.74
N SER A 47 2.36 -11.69 -9.05
CA SER A 47 3.41 -12.50 -8.43
C SER A 47 4.42 -12.93 -9.49
N GLY A 48 5.70 -12.82 -9.19
CA GLY A 48 6.77 -13.14 -10.15
C GLY A 48 7.12 -12.00 -11.09
N LYS A 49 6.38 -10.91 -11.06
CA LYS A 49 6.72 -9.69 -11.81
C LYS A 49 7.57 -8.78 -10.93
N ASP A 50 8.31 -7.87 -11.59
CA ASP A 50 9.16 -6.91 -10.87
C ASP A 50 8.33 -5.73 -10.38
N ILE A 51 7.53 -5.97 -9.36
CA ILE A 51 6.67 -4.97 -8.73
C ILE A 51 6.43 -5.36 -7.27
N VAL A 52 6.34 -4.36 -6.40
CA VAL A 52 6.10 -4.54 -4.97
C VAL A 52 4.73 -3.98 -4.59
N PHE A 53 3.95 -4.75 -3.84
CA PHE A 53 2.67 -4.31 -3.26
C PHE A 53 2.90 -4.01 -1.79
N LEU A 54 2.65 -2.76 -1.39
CA LEU A 54 3.04 -2.23 -0.09
C LEU A 54 1.82 -1.69 0.67
N PRO A 55 1.18 -2.52 1.51
CA PRO A 55 0.07 -2.04 2.34
C PRO A 55 0.63 -1.35 3.59
N ILE A 56 0.21 -0.09 3.81
CA ILE A 56 0.65 0.70 4.95
C ILE A 56 -0.57 1.15 5.74
N SER A 57 -0.76 0.58 6.93
CA SER A 57 -1.83 0.99 7.84
C SER A 57 -1.51 2.33 8.47
N THR A 58 -2.52 3.18 8.59
CA THR A 58 -2.43 4.44 9.33
C THR A 58 -3.10 4.34 10.71
N ASP A 59 -3.40 3.13 11.16
CA ASP A 59 -3.96 2.91 12.51
C ASP A 59 -3.07 3.55 13.56
N THR A 60 -3.68 4.28 14.49
CA THR A 60 -2.97 4.86 15.62
C THR A 60 -2.70 3.84 16.71
N SER A 61 -3.52 2.80 16.81
CA SER A 61 -3.29 1.68 17.72
C SER A 61 -2.55 0.56 17.01
N ARG A 62 -1.26 0.47 17.24
CA ARG A 62 -0.44 -0.58 16.64
C ARG A 62 -0.87 -1.97 17.10
N ASN A 63 -1.29 -2.10 18.37
CA ASN A 63 -1.77 -3.39 18.89
C ASN A 63 -3.07 -3.84 18.21
N ALA A 64 -4.00 -2.93 17.96
CA ALA A 64 -5.23 -3.27 17.26
C ALA A 64 -4.94 -3.71 15.82
N TRP A 65 -4.03 -3.02 15.15
CA TRP A 65 -3.59 -3.38 13.81
C TRP A 65 -2.93 -4.78 13.79
N LEU A 66 -2.03 -5.06 14.72
CA LEU A 66 -1.37 -6.36 14.81
C LEU A 66 -2.38 -7.50 14.99
N ARG A 67 -3.35 -7.32 15.88
CA ARG A 67 -4.43 -8.32 16.08
C ARG A 67 -5.23 -8.55 14.81
N TYR A 68 -5.52 -7.49 14.08
CA TYR A 68 -6.30 -7.57 12.84
C TYR A 68 -5.55 -8.37 11.77
N ILE A 69 -4.29 -8.03 11.49
CA ILE A 69 -3.52 -8.72 10.43
C ILE A 69 -3.25 -10.18 10.80
N GLU A 70 -3.05 -10.47 12.07
CA GLU A 70 -2.89 -11.85 12.55
C GLU A 70 -4.16 -12.66 12.31
N LYS A 71 -5.32 -12.10 12.66
CA LYS A 71 -6.61 -12.76 12.47
C LYS A 71 -6.90 -13.02 10.99
N LYS A 72 -6.49 -12.11 10.10
CA LYS A 72 -6.73 -12.22 8.66
C LYS A 72 -5.71 -13.07 7.93
N HIS A 73 -4.64 -13.51 8.59
CA HIS A 73 -3.60 -14.34 7.99
C HIS A 73 -3.04 -13.75 6.69
N LYS A 74 -2.66 -12.46 6.74
CA LYS A 74 -2.17 -11.75 5.56
C LYS A 74 -0.85 -12.34 5.06
N GLU A 75 -0.76 -12.61 3.76
CA GLU A 75 0.45 -13.14 3.12
C GLU A 75 1.47 -12.05 2.82
N LEU A 76 1.01 -10.86 2.41
CA LEU A 76 1.90 -9.74 2.15
C LEU A 76 2.52 -9.25 3.46
N THR A 77 3.77 -8.77 3.36
CA THR A 77 4.38 -8.03 4.47
C THR A 77 3.53 -6.81 4.76
N GLN A 78 3.13 -6.65 6.01
CA GLN A 78 2.26 -5.57 6.45
C GLN A 78 3.08 -4.49 7.15
N TYR A 79 2.73 -3.22 6.87
CA TYR A 79 3.41 -2.07 7.44
C TYR A 79 2.41 -1.20 8.17
N ASN A 80 2.87 -0.51 9.21
CA ASN A 80 2.07 0.47 9.95
C ASN A 80 2.88 1.74 10.15
N THR A 81 2.24 2.88 10.00
CA THR A 81 2.85 4.16 10.33
C THR A 81 1.94 4.95 11.26
N THR A 82 2.54 5.54 12.30
CA THR A 82 1.91 6.55 13.14
C THR A 82 2.57 7.91 12.93
N ASP A 83 3.47 7.99 11.95
CA ASP A 83 4.26 9.19 11.68
C ASP A 83 3.45 10.20 10.86
N ASN A 84 3.14 11.35 11.48
CA ASN A 84 2.38 12.40 10.81
C ASN A 84 3.13 12.99 9.62
N LYS A 85 4.46 12.88 9.58
CA LYS A 85 5.25 13.36 8.43
C LYS A 85 4.95 12.54 7.18
N ILE A 86 4.67 11.25 7.33
CA ILE A 86 4.23 10.40 6.22
C ILE A 86 2.87 10.88 5.72
N LYS A 87 1.91 11.05 6.62
CA LYS A 87 0.56 11.49 6.25
C LYS A 87 0.59 12.85 5.55
N THR A 88 1.32 13.80 6.10
CA THR A 88 1.42 15.14 5.53
C THR A 88 2.18 15.14 4.22
N GLY A 89 3.32 14.46 4.17
CA GLY A 89 4.18 14.44 2.98
C GLY A 89 3.53 13.78 1.78
N TRP A 90 2.66 12.78 2.00
CA TRP A 90 1.94 12.08 0.93
C TRP A 90 0.53 12.58 0.76
N ALA A 91 0.15 13.68 1.44
CA ALA A 91 -1.18 14.27 1.39
C ALA A 91 -2.28 13.24 1.68
N ILE A 92 -2.10 12.46 2.74
CA ILE A 92 -3.07 11.43 3.14
C ILE A 92 -4.12 12.09 4.02
N PHE A 93 -5.11 12.72 3.38
CA PHE A 93 -6.23 13.38 4.07
C PHE A 93 -7.45 12.49 4.18
N TYR A 94 -7.50 11.43 3.39
CA TYR A 94 -8.56 10.41 3.43
C TYR A 94 -7.96 9.07 2.99
N ILE A 95 -8.61 7.99 3.37
CA ILE A 95 -8.26 6.63 2.98
C ILE A 95 -9.53 5.90 2.50
N PRO A 96 -9.42 4.86 1.67
CA PRO A 96 -8.16 4.30 1.15
C PRO A 96 -7.50 5.21 0.11
N ARG A 97 -6.19 5.17 0.05
CA ARG A 97 -5.42 5.87 -0.97
C ARG A 97 -4.46 4.89 -1.62
N PHE A 98 -4.53 4.79 -2.94
CA PHE A 98 -3.62 3.95 -3.72
C PHE A 98 -2.68 4.83 -4.49
N VAL A 99 -1.38 4.55 -4.38
CA VAL A 99 -0.33 5.36 -5.00
C VAL A 99 0.55 4.45 -5.84
N LEU A 100 0.81 4.86 -7.08
CA LEU A 100 1.74 4.15 -7.97
C LEU A 100 3.05 4.90 -8.03
N ILE A 101 4.14 4.18 -7.78
CA ILE A 101 5.50 4.72 -7.81
C ILE A 101 6.26 3.95 -8.89
N ASP A 102 6.91 4.66 -9.82
CA ASP A 102 7.65 4.02 -10.89
C ASP A 102 9.03 3.52 -10.44
N LYS A 103 9.73 2.81 -11.33
CA LYS A 103 11.03 2.22 -11.04
C LYS A 103 12.13 3.24 -10.75
N ASP A 104 11.92 4.49 -11.15
CA ASP A 104 12.85 5.58 -10.92
C ASP A 104 12.50 6.41 -9.69
N PHE A 105 11.60 5.89 -8.85
CA PHE A 105 11.19 6.49 -7.61
C PHE A 105 10.38 7.78 -7.79
N ASN A 106 9.68 7.90 -8.91
CA ASN A 106 8.77 9.02 -9.15
C ASN A 106 7.35 8.57 -8.90
N ILE A 107 6.50 9.49 -8.41
CA ILE A 107 5.09 9.22 -8.25
C ILE A 107 4.44 9.22 -9.63
N ALA A 108 4.00 8.04 -10.08
CA ALA A 108 3.33 7.90 -11.36
C ALA A 108 1.86 8.31 -11.24
N ASP A 109 1.21 8.00 -10.13
CA ASP A 109 -0.17 8.40 -9.84
C ASP A 109 -0.37 8.46 -8.33
N ALA A 110 -0.64 9.66 -7.82
CA ALA A 110 -0.87 9.87 -6.39
C ALA A 110 -2.28 9.48 -5.96
N TYR A 111 -3.21 9.32 -6.91
CA TYR A 111 -4.62 9.00 -6.68
C TYR A 111 -5.05 7.92 -7.67
N ALA A 112 -4.42 6.76 -7.55
CA ALA A 112 -4.62 5.65 -8.48
C ALA A 112 -6.01 5.03 -8.34
N PRO A 113 -6.50 4.34 -9.39
CA PRO A 113 -7.77 3.61 -9.32
C PRO A 113 -7.79 2.59 -8.19
N LYS A 114 -8.97 2.32 -7.64
CA LYS A 114 -9.13 1.31 -6.59
C LYS A 114 -8.85 -0.09 -7.16
N PRO A 115 -8.28 -1.01 -6.36
CA PRO A 115 -8.00 -2.37 -6.81
C PRO A 115 -9.21 -3.10 -7.41
N SER A 116 -10.42 -2.79 -6.96
CA SER A 116 -11.66 -3.41 -7.49
C SER A 116 -12.04 -2.90 -8.88
N GLU A 117 -11.42 -1.82 -9.35
CA GLU A 117 -11.70 -1.25 -10.66
C GLU A 117 -10.80 -1.85 -11.73
N ALA A 118 -11.34 -2.10 -12.93
CA ALA A 118 -10.56 -2.63 -14.05
C ALA A 118 -9.37 -1.71 -14.41
N ALA A 119 -9.54 -0.40 -14.22
CA ALA A 119 -8.48 0.58 -14.50
C ALA A 119 -7.23 0.36 -13.63
N ALA A 120 -7.35 -0.27 -12.45
CA ALA A 120 -6.21 -0.52 -11.59
C ALA A 120 -5.20 -1.48 -12.24
N GLU A 121 -5.68 -2.59 -12.77
CA GLU A 121 -4.81 -3.57 -13.44
C GLU A 121 -4.14 -2.96 -14.66
N LYS A 122 -4.89 -2.19 -15.44
CA LYS A 122 -4.34 -1.49 -16.61
C LYS A 122 -3.24 -0.52 -16.21
N ALA A 123 -3.46 0.25 -15.15
CA ALA A 123 -2.46 1.21 -14.66
C ALA A 123 -1.18 0.50 -14.21
N ILE A 124 -1.31 -0.65 -13.54
CA ILE A 124 -0.15 -1.43 -13.11
C ILE A 124 0.59 -1.99 -14.31
N ASN A 125 -0.12 -2.52 -15.30
CA ASN A 125 0.51 -3.03 -16.53
C ASN A 125 1.26 -1.92 -17.29
N ASP A 126 0.69 -0.72 -17.34
CA ASP A 126 1.35 0.42 -17.97
C ASP A 126 2.64 0.80 -17.22
N LEU A 127 2.63 0.66 -15.90
CA LEU A 127 3.79 0.94 -15.06
C LEU A 127 4.94 -0.05 -15.31
N LEU A 128 4.60 -1.27 -15.71
CA LEU A 128 5.58 -2.34 -15.95
C LEU A 128 6.19 -2.31 -17.35
N LYS A 129 5.69 -1.48 -18.24
CA LYS A 129 6.22 -1.39 -19.60
C LYS A 129 7.59 -0.76 -19.68
#